data_5d07a85b74927d213a3b3f96aacf7437
#
_entry.id   5d07a85b74927d213a3b3f96aacf7437
#
_cell.length_a   1.000
_cell.length_b   1.000
_cell.length_c   1.000
_cell.angle_alpha   90.00
_cell.angle_beta   90.00
_cell.angle_gamma   90.00
#
_symmetry.space_group_name_H-M   'P 1'
#
loop_
_entity.id
_entity.type
_entity.pdbx_description
1 polymer ?
#
loop_
_entity_poly.entity_id
_entity_poly.type
_entity_poly.pdbx_seq_one_letter_code
_entity_poly.pdbx_strand_id
1 'polypeptide(L)'
;MDDGSIVGYVRGTGPRVLLVHGGPGLSGEYLEDLAVELWDAYEVAWYQQRGLTPSIEAGPFTVDQHVHDLAAVLDALAWPDAWLVGHSWGGHLVVAAAVVLPGRVQGVVPVDPLGSAGDGGDAEFEAAMLERTRPDDRERARLLDERALSGEGTPQDALESIRLFWPAYYAEPAAAPPMPAIRLSVDAYADTFASIIDGRAALEAALPSIRLPVHLVHGSASPMPLSASTDTAALIPGATVDVIDGAGHFIWHERPGAVRAVLDRVTSPSES
;
A
#
# COMPACT_ATOMS: atom_id res chain seq x y z
N MET A 1 6.41 2.18 28.67
CA MET A 1 7.71 2.16 27.96
C MET A 1 7.42 1.45 26.66
N ASP A 2 7.68 2.12 25.57
CA ASP A 2 7.57 1.53 24.24
C ASP A 2 8.69 0.49 24.13
N ASP A 3 8.33 -0.78 23.95
CA ASP A 3 9.30 -1.89 23.87
C ASP A 3 9.84 -2.07 22.44
N GLY A 4 9.50 -1.15 21.55
CA GLY A 4 9.95 -1.16 20.16
C GLY A 4 9.25 -2.22 19.29
N SER A 5 8.10 -2.73 19.71
CA SER A 5 7.37 -3.76 18.97
C SER A 5 6.54 -3.21 17.82
N ILE A 6 6.34 -4.05 16.81
CA ILE A 6 5.32 -3.89 15.78
C ILE A 6 4.10 -4.70 16.20
N VAL A 7 2.92 -4.09 16.14
CA VAL A 7 1.68 -4.70 16.62
C VAL A 7 0.73 -4.95 15.46
N GLY A 8 0.11 -6.12 15.43
CA GLY A 8 -0.81 -6.52 14.38
C GLY A 8 -1.79 -7.58 14.85
N TYR A 9 -2.54 -8.09 13.91
CA TYR A 9 -3.57 -9.10 14.11
C TYR A 9 -3.38 -10.24 13.12
N VAL A 10 -3.74 -11.45 13.54
CA VAL A 10 -3.79 -12.62 12.66
C VAL A 10 -5.11 -13.35 12.86
N ARG A 11 -5.73 -13.79 11.77
CA ARG A 11 -7.00 -14.54 11.79
C ARG A 11 -7.11 -15.44 10.57
N GLY A 12 -7.96 -16.46 10.69
CA GLY A 12 -8.22 -17.43 9.63
C GLY A 12 -7.27 -18.62 9.69
N THR A 13 -7.32 -19.45 8.67
CA THR A 13 -6.46 -20.63 8.48
C THR A 13 -6.29 -20.89 6.99
N GLY A 14 -5.15 -21.43 6.57
CA GLY A 14 -4.88 -21.70 5.15
C GLY A 14 -3.52 -21.16 4.73
N PRO A 15 -3.33 -20.84 3.44
CA PRO A 15 -2.12 -20.16 2.97
C PRO A 15 -1.94 -18.82 3.69
N ARG A 16 -0.70 -18.48 4.00
CA ARG A 16 -0.35 -17.28 4.77
C ARG A 16 -0.35 -16.04 3.90
N VAL A 17 -1.08 -15.02 4.33
CA VAL A 17 -1.18 -13.72 3.66
C VAL A 17 -0.88 -12.61 4.65
N LEU A 18 0.12 -11.80 4.37
CA LEU A 18 0.41 -10.58 5.12
C LEU A 18 -0.09 -9.36 4.34
N LEU A 19 -1.08 -8.67 4.89
CA LEU A 19 -1.58 -7.41 4.33
C LEU A 19 -0.72 -6.24 4.81
N VAL A 20 -0.34 -5.37 3.87
CA VAL A 20 0.51 -4.21 4.11
C VAL A 20 -0.23 -2.95 3.67
N HIS A 21 -0.54 -2.08 4.64
CA HIS A 21 -1.34 -0.88 4.38
C HIS A 21 -0.57 0.23 3.64
N GLY A 22 -1.33 1.10 2.98
CA GLY A 22 -0.84 2.24 2.24
C GLY A 22 -0.63 3.49 3.09
N GLY A 23 -0.45 4.62 2.38
CA GLY A 23 -0.27 5.96 2.94
C GLY A 23 0.81 5.97 4.00
N PRO A 24 2.11 6.10 3.73
CA PRO A 24 3.09 5.98 4.80
C PRO A 24 2.69 6.90 5.96
N GLY A 25 2.87 6.45 7.20
CA GLY A 25 2.45 7.20 8.38
C GLY A 25 0.94 7.23 8.67
N LEU A 26 0.10 6.55 7.88
CA LEU A 26 -1.33 6.39 8.17
C LEU A 26 -1.61 5.17 9.04
N SER A 27 -2.78 5.18 9.69
CA SER A 27 -3.28 4.00 10.38
C SER A 27 -3.86 2.98 9.40
N GLY A 28 -3.64 1.68 9.68
CA GLY A 28 -3.91 0.57 8.77
C GLY A 28 -5.30 -0.04 8.89
N GLU A 29 -6.16 0.44 9.79
CA GLU A 29 -7.46 -0.16 10.08
C GLU A 29 -8.40 -0.23 8.86
N TYR A 30 -8.21 0.63 7.87
CA TYR A 30 -9.00 0.63 6.64
C TYR A 30 -8.83 -0.65 5.78
N LEU A 31 -7.77 -1.45 6.04
CA LEU A 31 -7.60 -2.76 5.40
C LEU A 31 -8.45 -3.87 6.03
N GLU A 32 -9.14 -3.60 7.14
CA GLU A 32 -9.89 -4.63 7.87
C GLU A 32 -10.97 -5.27 6.98
N ASP A 33 -11.65 -4.48 6.16
CA ASP A 33 -12.66 -4.99 5.21
C ASP A 33 -12.04 -5.98 4.21
N LEU A 34 -10.85 -5.69 3.67
CA LEU A 34 -10.13 -6.62 2.81
C LEU A 34 -9.69 -7.88 3.59
N ALA A 35 -9.23 -7.73 4.83
CA ALA A 35 -8.87 -8.87 5.67
C ALA A 35 -10.07 -9.80 5.91
N VAL A 36 -11.26 -9.21 6.16
CA VAL A 36 -12.51 -9.98 6.35
C VAL A 36 -12.84 -10.82 5.11
N GLU A 37 -12.66 -10.28 3.91
CA GLU A 37 -12.90 -11.03 2.66
C GLU A 37 -12.01 -12.27 2.51
N LEU A 38 -10.87 -12.32 3.19
CA LEU A 38 -9.86 -13.37 3.01
C LEU A 38 -9.88 -14.43 4.13
N TRP A 39 -10.42 -14.14 5.32
CA TRP A 39 -10.28 -14.98 6.52
C TRP A 39 -10.86 -16.41 6.43
N ASP A 40 -11.79 -16.64 5.54
CA ASP A 40 -12.41 -17.96 5.37
C ASP A 40 -11.54 -18.95 4.57
N ALA A 41 -10.53 -18.45 3.84
CA ALA A 41 -9.66 -19.26 2.99
C ALA A 41 -8.16 -19.12 3.29
N TYR A 42 -7.77 -18.07 4.00
CA TYR A 42 -6.36 -17.72 4.27
C TYR A 42 -6.11 -17.50 5.75
N GLU A 43 -4.89 -17.77 6.19
CA GLU A 43 -4.36 -17.26 7.45
C GLU A 43 -3.83 -15.85 7.19
N VAL A 44 -4.64 -14.83 7.52
CA VAL A 44 -4.39 -13.42 7.19
C VAL A 44 -3.85 -12.69 8.41
N ALA A 45 -2.71 -12.02 8.23
CA ALA A 45 -2.20 -11.05 9.18
C ALA A 45 -2.20 -9.66 8.57
N TRP A 46 -2.39 -8.63 9.39
CA TRP A 46 -2.06 -7.25 9.08
C TRP A 46 -1.51 -6.56 10.33
N TYR A 47 -0.67 -5.55 10.14
CA TYR A 47 -0.01 -4.85 11.23
C TYR A 47 -0.05 -3.34 11.02
N GLN A 48 -0.03 -2.58 12.13
CA GLN A 48 0.21 -1.16 12.09
C GLN A 48 1.70 -0.92 11.83
N GLN A 49 2.03 -0.23 10.74
CA GLN A 49 3.41 0.17 10.47
C GLN A 49 3.90 1.16 11.52
N ARG A 50 5.23 1.26 11.68
CA ARG A 50 5.86 2.23 12.59
C ARG A 50 5.39 3.65 12.33
N GLY A 51 5.50 4.51 13.35
CA GLY A 51 5.07 5.91 13.32
C GLY A 51 3.74 6.15 14.02
N LEU A 52 2.97 5.10 14.35
CA LEU A 52 1.68 5.22 15.04
C LEU A 52 1.43 4.08 16.04
N THR A 53 0.88 4.41 17.19
CA THR A 53 0.35 3.40 18.12
C THR A 53 -0.65 2.48 17.40
N PRO A 54 -0.73 1.17 17.77
CA PRO A 54 -0.04 0.52 18.88
C PRO A 54 1.40 0.08 18.55
N SER A 55 1.91 0.32 17.34
CA SER A 55 3.29 0.03 16.97
C SER A 55 4.24 1.14 17.45
N ILE A 56 5.55 0.88 17.36
CA ILE A 56 6.59 1.85 17.70
C ILE A 56 6.38 3.16 16.93
N GLU A 57 6.39 4.29 17.65
CA GLU A 57 6.21 5.63 17.07
C GLU A 57 7.51 6.25 16.57
N ALA A 58 8.67 5.71 16.99
CA ALA A 58 9.98 6.24 16.62
C ALA A 58 10.47 5.72 15.26
N GLY A 59 11.22 6.58 14.54
CA GLY A 59 11.93 6.22 13.31
C GLY A 59 13.10 5.23 13.52
N PRO A 60 13.91 5.01 12.51
CA PRO A 60 13.87 5.70 11.23
C PRO A 60 12.67 5.28 10.37
N PHE A 61 12.16 6.19 9.55
CA PHE A 61 11.04 5.95 8.64
C PHE A 61 11.55 5.80 7.20
N THR A 62 12.36 4.78 6.97
CA THR A 62 12.92 4.47 5.66
C THR A 62 12.29 3.22 5.07
N VAL A 63 12.31 3.09 3.74
CA VAL A 63 11.86 1.88 3.03
C VAL A 63 12.56 0.65 3.60
N ASP A 64 13.88 0.69 3.79
CA ASP A 64 14.66 -0.42 4.35
C ASP A 64 14.18 -0.80 5.75
N GLN A 65 13.90 0.18 6.61
CA GLN A 65 13.40 -0.11 7.95
C GLN A 65 12.00 -0.73 7.92
N HIS A 66 11.11 -0.27 7.04
CA HIS A 66 9.80 -0.90 6.86
C HIS A 66 9.92 -2.34 6.34
N VAL A 67 10.90 -2.64 5.48
CA VAL A 67 11.20 -4.02 5.06
C VAL A 67 11.71 -4.87 6.22
N HIS A 68 12.57 -4.32 7.10
CA HIS A 68 13.00 -5.00 8.32
C HIS A 68 11.83 -5.27 9.28
N ASP A 69 10.92 -4.31 9.44
CA ASP A 69 9.73 -4.50 10.28
C ASP A 69 8.82 -5.60 9.74
N LEU A 70 8.64 -5.65 8.41
CA LEU A 70 7.90 -6.74 7.76
C LEU A 70 8.53 -8.10 8.06
N ALA A 71 9.86 -8.22 7.98
CA ALA A 71 10.57 -9.45 8.35
C ALA A 71 10.35 -9.80 9.83
N ALA A 72 10.40 -8.81 10.73
CA ALA A 72 10.15 -9.00 12.15
C ALA A 72 8.71 -9.46 12.44
N VAL A 73 7.72 -8.98 11.68
CA VAL A 73 6.33 -9.45 11.76
C VAL A 73 6.24 -10.93 11.36
N LEU A 74 6.87 -11.34 10.27
CA LEU A 74 6.91 -12.74 9.85
C LEU A 74 7.59 -13.63 10.93
N ASP A 75 8.65 -13.15 11.57
CA ASP A 75 9.34 -13.86 12.65
C ASP A 75 8.45 -13.99 13.89
N ALA A 76 7.77 -12.93 14.29
CA ALA A 76 6.85 -12.94 15.43
C ALA A 76 5.67 -13.90 15.25
N LEU A 77 5.20 -14.06 13.99
CA LEU A 77 4.16 -15.00 13.60
C LEU A 77 4.69 -16.44 13.45
N ALA A 78 6.00 -16.66 13.55
CA ALA A 78 6.66 -17.92 13.18
C ALA A 78 6.31 -18.37 11.76
N TRP A 79 6.12 -17.43 10.83
CA TRP A 79 5.90 -17.70 9.43
C TRP A 79 7.23 -17.72 8.69
N PRO A 80 7.66 -18.85 8.13
CA PRO A 80 8.89 -18.91 7.35
C PRO A 80 8.80 -18.05 6.09
N ASP A 81 7.63 -17.97 5.50
CA ASP A 81 7.28 -17.20 4.31
C ASP A 81 5.77 -16.89 4.27
N ALA A 82 5.38 -15.97 3.40
CA ALA A 82 3.98 -15.61 3.14
C ALA A 82 3.81 -14.99 1.75
N TRP A 83 2.57 -14.97 1.26
CA TRP A 83 2.14 -14.03 0.23
C TRP A 83 2.01 -12.64 0.86
N LEU A 84 2.53 -11.62 0.18
CA LEU A 84 2.39 -10.24 0.62
C LEU A 84 1.38 -9.53 -0.27
N VAL A 85 0.35 -8.95 0.32
CA VAL A 85 -0.65 -8.13 -0.37
C VAL A 85 -0.51 -6.71 0.14
N GLY A 86 -0.08 -5.78 -0.72
CA GLY A 86 0.18 -4.40 -0.33
C GLY A 86 -0.68 -3.41 -1.09
N HIS A 87 -1.32 -2.47 -0.38
CA HIS A 87 -2.13 -1.43 -0.99
C HIS A 87 -1.36 -0.10 -1.09
N SER A 88 -1.45 0.58 -2.25
CA SER A 88 -0.87 1.91 -2.43
C SER A 88 0.64 1.93 -2.12
N TRP A 89 1.11 2.75 -1.17
CA TRP A 89 2.47 2.66 -0.60
C TRP A 89 2.84 1.25 -0.16
N GLY A 90 1.93 0.53 0.49
CA GLY A 90 2.14 -0.87 0.86
C GLY A 90 2.43 -1.76 -0.35
N GLY A 91 1.87 -1.43 -1.52
CA GLY A 91 2.18 -2.09 -2.78
C GLY A 91 3.64 -1.88 -3.22
N HIS A 92 4.16 -0.68 -3.09
CA HIS A 92 5.58 -0.38 -3.30
C HIS A 92 6.47 -1.13 -2.29
N LEU A 93 6.07 -1.14 -1.02
CA LEU A 93 6.81 -1.81 0.06
C LEU A 93 6.91 -3.33 -0.15
N VAL A 94 5.84 -4.00 -0.61
CA VAL A 94 5.91 -5.45 -0.86
C VAL A 94 6.78 -5.77 -2.08
N VAL A 95 6.86 -4.89 -3.08
CA VAL A 95 7.82 -5.02 -4.18
C VAL A 95 9.25 -4.84 -3.68
N ALA A 96 9.54 -3.86 -2.83
CA ALA A 96 10.84 -3.71 -2.19
C ALA A 96 11.20 -4.93 -1.34
N ALA A 97 10.25 -5.47 -0.58
CA ALA A 97 10.45 -6.71 0.19
C ALA A 97 10.75 -7.93 -0.69
N ALA A 98 10.15 -8.02 -1.88
CA ALA A 98 10.43 -9.08 -2.85
C ALA A 98 11.89 -9.06 -3.36
N VAL A 99 12.50 -7.87 -3.44
CA VAL A 99 13.92 -7.71 -3.78
C VAL A 99 14.82 -8.12 -2.61
N VAL A 100 14.51 -7.65 -1.40
CA VAL A 100 15.40 -7.75 -0.22
C VAL A 100 15.25 -9.09 0.50
N LEU A 101 14.03 -9.67 0.51
CA LEU A 101 13.67 -10.85 1.29
C LEU A 101 13.16 -12.02 0.40
N PRO A 102 13.81 -12.39 -0.72
CA PRO A 102 13.24 -13.36 -1.66
C PRO A 102 13.00 -14.75 -1.03
N GLY A 103 13.69 -15.09 0.06
CA GLY A 103 13.48 -16.35 0.78
C GLY A 103 12.35 -16.33 1.81
N ARG A 104 11.70 -15.18 2.01
CA ARG A 104 10.60 -14.97 2.97
C ARG A 104 9.27 -14.62 2.30
N VAL A 105 9.27 -14.49 0.96
CA VAL A 105 8.13 -14.06 0.17
C VAL A 105 7.78 -15.13 -0.84
N GLN A 106 6.57 -15.70 -0.77
CA GLN A 106 6.07 -16.67 -1.74
C GLN A 106 5.67 -16.01 -3.06
N GLY A 107 5.14 -14.80 -2.99
CA GLY A 107 4.75 -13.93 -4.08
C GLY A 107 4.17 -12.63 -3.56
N VAL A 108 3.98 -11.67 -4.43
CA VAL A 108 3.41 -10.36 -4.06
C VAL A 108 2.22 -10.00 -4.93
N VAL A 109 1.22 -9.38 -4.28
CA VAL A 109 0.03 -8.82 -4.93
C VAL A 109 -0.05 -7.33 -4.56
N PRO A 110 0.63 -6.45 -5.30
CA PRO A 110 0.46 -5.00 -5.14
C PRO A 110 -0.94 -4.60 -5.63
N VAL A 111 -1.73 -3.95 -4.77
CA VAL A 111 -3.10 -3.51 -5.05
C VAL A 111 -3.10 -2.00 -5.20
N ASP A 112 -3.40 -1.52 -6.39
CA ASP A 112 -3.39 -0.11 -6.81
C ASP A 112 -2.16 0.64 -6.29
N PRO A 113 -0.95 0.12 -6.59
CA PRO A 113 0.26 0.51 -5.91
C PRO A 113 0.79 1.88 -6.35
N LEU A 114 1.50 2.55 -5.44
CA LEU A 114 2.55 3.46 -5.84
C LEU A 114 3.58 2.65 -6.64
N GLY A 115 3.91 3.10 -7.85
CA GLY A 115 4.80 2.38 -8.75
C GLY A 115 6.25 2.31 -8.25
N SER A 116 7.00 1.35 -8.78
CA SER A 116 8.41 1.14 -8.45
C SER A 116 9.35 1.43 -9.65
N ALA A 117 8.81 2.03 -10.72
CA ALA A 117 9.53 2.45 -11.92
C ALA A 117 9.25 3.93 -12.21
N GLY A 118 10.19 4.62 -12.83
CA GLY A 118 10.09 6.05 -13.15
C GLY A 118 9.86 6.91 -11.91
N ASP A 119 8.87 7.79 -11.93
CA ASP A 119 8.42 8.55 -10.76
C ASP A 119 7.37 7.80 -9.91
N GLY A 120 7.04 6.57 -10.28
CA GLY A 120 6.03 5.77 -9.58
C GLY A 120 4.59 6.18 -9.86
N GLY A 121 4.39 7.10 -10.80
CA GLY A 121 3.09 7.70 -11.12
C GLY A 121 2.72 8.91 -10.25
N ASP A 122 3.66 9.41 -9.43
CA ASP A 122 3.42 10.48 -8.46
C ASP A 122 2.82 11.73 -9.12
N ALA A 123 3.41 12.24 -10.20
CA ALA A 123 2.98 13.48 -10.83
C ALA A 123 1.57 13.38 -11.45
N GLU A 124 1.27 12.25 -12.10
CA GLU A 124 -0.06 12.00 -12.66
C GLU A 124 -1.10 11.77 -11.56
N PHE A 125 -0.73 11.08 -10.49
CA PHE A 125 -1.59 10.86 -9.32
C PHE A 125 -1.96 12.19 -8.65
N GLU A 126 -0.98 13.06 -8.38
CA GLU A 126 -1.23 14.38 -7.79
C GLU A 126 -2.20 15.20 -8.67
N ALA A 127 -1.94 15.25 -9.98
CA ALA A 127 -2.79 15.96 -10.92
C ALA A 127 -4.21 15.39 -10.93
N ALA A 128 -4.37 14.06 -10.97
CA ALA A 128 -5.66 13.39 -10.94
C ALA A 128 -6.41 13.65 -9.63
N MET A 129 -5.73 13.60 -8.49
CA MET A 129 -6.32 13.90 -7.19
C MET A 129 -6.87 15.33 -7.13
N LEU A 130 -6.09 16.31 -7.59
CA LEU A 130 -6.54 17.69 -7.66
C LEU A 130 -7.71 17.88 -8.63
N GLU A 131 -7.67 17.26 -9.80
CA GLU A 131 -8.75 17.36 -10.79
C GLU A 131 -10.07 16.78 -10.24
N ARG A 132 -10.02 15.66 -9.52
CA ARG A 132 -11.18 14.95 -8.97
C ARG A 132 -11.69 15.56 -7.66
N THR A 133 -10.87 16.36 -6.98
CA THR A 133 -11.27 17.10 -5.79
C THR A 133 -12.21 18.25 -6.17
N ARG A 134 -13.18 18.52 -5.29
CA ARG A 134 -14.14 19.63 -5.49
C ARG A 134 -13.39 20.94 -5.75
N PRO A 135 -13.79 21.73 -6.77
CA PRO A 135 -13.08 22.95 -7.16
C PRO A 135 -12.80 23.91 -5.99
N ASP A 136 -13.76 24.08 -5.08
CA ASP A 136 -13.64 25.00 -3.94
C ASP A 136 -12.63 24.50 -2.88
N ASP A 137 -12.31 23.22 -2.86
CA ASP A 137 -11.44 22.57 -1.88
C ASP A 137 -10.00 22.37 -2.39
N ARG A 138 -9.77 22.46 -3.69
CA ARG A 138 -8.50 22.10 -4.35
C ARG A 138 -7.29 22.82 -3.79
N GLU A 139 -7.35 24.16 -3.75
CA GLU A 139 -6.21 24.97 -3.30
C GLU A 139 -5.91 24.71 -1.82
N ARG A 140 -6.95 24.57 -1.01
CA ARG A 140 -6.77 24.25 0.41
C ARG A 140 -6.15 22.87 0.61
N ALA A 141 -6.66 21.85 -0.10
CA ALA A 141 -6.14 20.50 -0.03
C ALA A 141 -4.66 20.44 -0.43
N ARG A 142 -4.29 21.07 -1.56
CA ARG A 142 -2.91 21.17 -2.04
C ARG A 142 -1.97 21.82 -1.02
N LEU A 143 -2.35 22.98 -0.47
CA LEU A 143 -1.52 23.67 0.52
C LEU A 143 -1.31 22.88 1.82
N LEU A 144 -2.35 22.14 2.25
CA LEU A 144 -2.25 21.29 3.43
C LEU A 144 -1.36 20.08 3.19
N ASP A 145 -1.44 19.49 1.99
CA ASP A 145 -0.62 18.36 1.60
C ASP A 145 0.87 18.74 1.47
N GLU A 146 1.16 19.85 0.81
CA GLU A 146 2.53 20.39 0.72
C GLU A 146 3.15 20.63 2.10
N ARG A 147 2.38 21.16 3.05
CA ARG A 147 2.84 21.35 4.43
C ARG A 147 3.09 20.02 5.14
N ALA A 148 2.25 19.03 4.89
CA ALA A 148 2.45 17.69 5.45
C ALA A 148 3.72 17.03 4.91
N LEU A 149 3.95 17.11 3.59
CA LEU A 149 5.13 16.56 2.94
C LEU A 149 6.43 17.25 3.35
N SER A 150 6.40 18.57 3.59
CA SER A 150 7.58 19.30 4.08
C SER A 150 7.86 19.08 5.56
N GLY A 151 7.00 18.38 6.29
CA GLY A 151 7.10 18.22 7.75
C GLY A 151 6.71 19.48 8.55
N GLU A 152 6.20 20.55 7.88
CA GLU A 152 5.75 21.78 8.52
C GLU A 152 4.27 21.74 8.94
N GLY A 153 3.53 20.75 8.47
CA GLY A 153 2.12 20.55 8.78
C GLY A 153 1.88 20.00 10.19
N THR A 154 0.73 20.30 10.76
CA THR A 154 0.25 19.64 11.96
C THR A 154 -0.49 18.35 11.58
N PRO A 155 -0.64 17.37 12.51
CA PRO A 155 -1.49 16.20 12.27
C PRO A 155 -2.92 16.56 11.84
N GLN A 156 -3.45 17.68 12.35
CA GLN A 156 -4.78 18.19 11.96
C GLN A 156 -4.81 18.69 10.51
N ASP A 157 -3.76 19.42 10.08
CA ASP A 157 -3.63 19.90 8.70
C ASP A 157 -3.59 18.69 7.73
N ALA A 158 -2.78 17.68 8.06
CA ALA A 158 -2.64 16.48 7.24
C ALA A 158 -3.94 15.67 7.17
N LEU A 159 -4.64 15.48 8.29
CA LEU A 159 -5.94 14.80 8.30
C LEU A 159 -7.01 15.59 7.53
N GLU A 160 -6.97 16.92 7.57
CA GLU A 160 -7.87 17.73 6.77
C GLU A 160 -7.57 17.61 5.28
N SER A 161 -6.30 17.60 4.88
CA SER A 161 -5.89 17.32 3.49
C SER A 161 -6.47 16.00 3.00
N ILE A 162 -6.24 14.91 3.74
CA ILE A 162 -6.77 13.59 3.41
C ILE A 162 -8.30 13.63 3.30
N ARG A 163 -8.98 14.30 4.22
CA ARG A 163 -10.45 14.40 4.20
C ARG A 163 -10.96 15.13 2.95
N LEU A 164 -10.27 16.16 2.50
CA LEU A 164 -10.63 16.90 1.29
C LEU A 164 -10.38 16.07 0.02
N PHE A 165 -9.29 15.30 0.00
CA PHE A 165 -8.95 14.39 -1.09
C PHE A 165 -9.73 13.07 -1.05
N TRP A 166 -10.31 12.67 0.08
CA TRP A 166 -10.91 11.35 0.27
C TRP A 166 -11.88 10.92 -0.85
N PRO A 167 -12.81 11.77 -1.30
CA PRO A 167 -13.69 11.39 -2.40
C PRO A 167 -12.96 11.10 -3.71
N ALA A 168 -11.84 11.76 -3.97
CA ALA A 168 -11.10 11.63 -5.22
C ALA A 168 -10.46 10.23 -5.41
N TYR A 169 -10.28 9.46 -4.34
CA TYR A 169 -9.79 8.08 -4.39
C TYR A 169 -10.79 7.10 -5.04
N TYR A 170 -12.08 7.42 -5.06
CA TYR A 170 -13.13 6.53 -5.57
C TYR A 170 -13.42 6.77 -7.05
N ALA A 171 -13.90 5.75 -7.74
CA ALA A 171 -14.27 5.84 -9.17
C ALA A 171 -15.26 6.99 -9.41
N GLU A 172 -16.27 7.10 -8.53
CA GLU A 172 -17.26 8.16 -8.52
C GLU A 172 -17.13 9.00 -7.23
N PRO A 173 -16.42 10.12 -7.24
CA PRO A 173 -16.19 10.94 -6.04
C PRO A 173 -17.47 11.35 -5.31
N ALA A 174 -18.56 11.57 -6.04
CA ALA A 174 -19.85 11.95 -5.45
C ALA A 174 -20.51 10.80 -4.66
N ALA A 175 -20.13 9.57 -4.91
CA ALA A 175 -20.63 8.36 -4.25
C ALA A 175 -19.66 7.80 -3.19
N ALA A 176 -18.55 8.48 -2.95
CA ALA A 176 -17.55 8.03 -1.98
C ALA A 176 -18.16 7.89 -0.58
N PRO A 177 -17.87 6.82 0.15
CA PRO A 177 -18.29 6.69 1.53
C PRO A 177 -17.61 7.74 2.42
N PRO A 178 -18.17 8.05 3.59
CA PRO A 178 -17.47 8.91 4.55
C PRO A 178 -16.09 8.37 4.87
N MET A 179 -15.11 9.27 4.99
CA MET A 179 -13.76 8.90 5.41
C MET A 179 -13.82 8.23 6.79
N PRO A 180 -13.22 7.03 6.96
CA PRO A 180 -13.15 6.39 8.26
C PRO A 180 -12.28 7.21 9.23
N ALA A 181 -12.27 6.81 10.50
CA ALA A 181 -11.35 7.40 11.47
C ALA A 181 -9.91 6.98 11.10
N ILE A 182 -9.15 7.94 10.59
CA ILE A 182 -7.74 7.76 10.21
C ILE A 182 -6.88 8.54 11.20
N ARG A 183 -5.76 7.96 11.60
CA ARG A 183 -4.69 8.62 12.36
C ARG A 183 -3.49 8.77 11.44
N LEU A 184 -2.68 9.81 11.67
CA LEU A 184 -1.51 10.09 10.84
C LEU A 184 -0.34 10.60 11.70
N SER A 185 0.86 10.14 11.36
CA SER A 185 2.14 10.67 11.79
C SER A 185 2.75 11.46 10.64
N VAL A 186 2.89 12.78 10.82
CA VAL A 186 3.46 13.66 9.79
C VAL A 186 4.93 13.31 9.53
N ASP A 187 5.70 13.03 10.59
CA ASP A 187 7.11 12.67 10.47
C ASP A 187 7.28 11.36 9.69
N ALA A 188 6.47 10.33 10.04
CA ALA A 188 6.51 9.07 9.33
C ALA A 188 6.07 9.20 7.85
N TYR A 189 5.10 10.08 7.57
CA TYR A 189 4.67 10.39 6.22
C TYR A 189 5.79 11.04 5.42
N ALA A 190 6.33 12.16 5.90
CA ALA A 190 7.34 12.95 5.20
C ALA A 190 8.65 12.17 4.99
N ASP A 191 9.19 11.55 6.06
CA ASP A 191 10.46 10.84 5.99
C ASP A 191 10.38 9.58 5.12
N THR A 192 9.25 8.86 5.16
CA THR A 192 9.08 7.69 4.29
C THR A 192 8.99 8.11 2.82
N PHE A 193 8.27 9.18 2.48
CA PHE A 193 8.24 9.70 1.12
C PHE A 193 9.62 10.15 0.65
N ALA A 194 10.38 10.85 1.47
CA ALA A 194 11.75 11.21 1.15
C ALA A 194 12.61 9.96 0.86
N SER A 195 12.48 8.91 1.69
CA SER A 195 13.19 7.64 1.49
C SER A 195 12.75 6.90 0.21
N ILE A 196 11.48 6.97 -0.18
CA ILE A 196 10.98 6.41 -1.45
C ILE A 196 11.67 7.13 -2.63
N ILE A 197 11.70 8.46 -2.62
CA ILE A 197 12.30 9.27 -3.67
C ILE A 197 13.80 8.95 -3.78
N ASP A 198 14.51 8.94 -2.67
CA ASP A 198 15.95 8.68 -2.62
C ASP A 198 16.32 7.25 -3.08
N GLY A 199 15.49 6.26 -2.72
CA GLY A 199 15.71 4.84 -3.05
C GLY A 199 15.20 4.41 -4.44
N ARG A 200 14.41 5.22 -5.11
CA ARG A 200 13.63 4.87 -6.32
C ARG A 200 14.49 4.27 -7.43
N ALA A 201 15.57 4.92 -7.80
CA ALA A 201 16.44 4.45 -8.88
C ALA A 201 17.14 3.10 -8.54
N ALA A 202 17.48 2.89 -7.28
CA ALA A 202 18.09 1.65 -6.83
C ALA A 202 17.09 0.49 -6.85
N LEU A 203 15.85 0.73 -6.41
CA LEU A 203 14.78 -0.25 -6.47
C LEU A 203 14.45 -0.61 -7.92
N GLU A 204 14.24 0.38 -8.80
CA GLU A 204 13.98 0.16 -10.21
C GLU A 204 15.05 -0.71 -10.86
N ALA A 205 16.31 -0.41 -10.63
CA ALA A 205 17.43 -1.21 -11.14
C ALA A 205 17.45 -2.66 -10.61
N ALA A 206 16.83 -2.92 -9.46
CA ALA A 206 16.76 -4.23 -8.85
C ALA A 206 15.54 -5.06 -9.29
N LEU A 207 14.47 -4.45 -9.83
CA LEU A 207 13.24 -5.14 -10.25
C LEU A 207 13.51 -6.34 -11.18
N PRO A 208 14.43 -6.27 -12.18
CA PRO A 208 14.74 -7.41 -13.02
C PRO A 208 15.33 -8.62 -12.28
N SER A 209 15.71 -8.48 -11.02
CA SER A 209 16.22 -9.59 -10.20
C SER A 209 15.11 -10.42 -9.53
N ILE A 210 13.90 -9.93 -9.45
CA ILE A 210 12.77 -10.63 -8.82
C ILE A 210 12.46 -11.91 -9.63
N ARG A 211 12.33 -13.04 -8.92
CA ARG A 211 12.03 -14.37 -9.52
C ARG A 211 10.78 -15.01 -8.95
N LEU A 212 10.22 -14.42 -7.89
CA LEU A 212 8.95 -14.86 -7.32
C LEU A 212 7.76 -14.29 -8.12
N PRO A 213 6.56 -14.86 -7.99
CA PRO A 213 5.36 -14.37 -8.66
C PRO A 213 5.00 -12.95 -8.22
N VAL A 214 4.68 -12.08 -9.20
CA VAL A 214 4.23 -10.71 -8.98
C VAL A 214 2.96 -10.48 -9.78
N HIS A 215 1.85 -10.18 -9.11
CA HIS A 215 0.54 -9.98 -9.73
C HIS A 215 -0.06 -8.65 -9.26
N LEU A 216 0.14 -7.59 -10.04
CA LEU A 216 -0.40 -6.27 -9.73
C LEU A 216 -1.90 -6.23 -10.02
N VAL A 217 -2.67 -5.59 -9.15
CA VAL A 217 -4.10 -5.36 -9.30
C VAL A 217 -4.33 -3.87 -9.37
N HIS A 218 -4.99 -3.35 -10.40
CA HIS A 218 -5.16 -1.92 -10.62
C HIS A 218 -6.62 -1.57 -10.91
N GLY A 219 -7.14 -0.50 -10.30
CA GLY A 219 -8.50 -0.02 -10.57
C GLY A 219 -8.55 0.82 -11.85
N SER A 220 -9.41 0.47 -12.83
CA SER A 220 -9.45 1.19 -14.10
C SER A 220 -9.90 2.65 -13.99
N ALA A 221 -10.54 3.00 -12.88
CA ALA A 221 -10.99 4.36 -12.54
C ALA A 221 -10.21 4.96 -11.36
N SER A 222 -9.06 4.38 -10.99
CA SER A 222 -8.21 4.92 -9.94
C SER A 222 -7.60 6.28 -10.33
N PRO A 223 -7.37 7.19 -9.38
CA PRO A 223 -6.51 8.36 -9.60
C PRO A 223 -5.05 7.99 -9.78
N MET A 224 -4.60 6.83 -9.24
CA MET A 224 -3.28 6.29 -9.54
C MET A 224 -3.22 5.91 -11.01
N PRO A 225 -2.25 6.39 -11.80
CA PRO A 225 -2.19 6.07 -13.22
C PRO A 225 -1.86 4.59 -13.43
N LEU A 226 -2.44 4.00 -14.46
CA LEU A 226 -2.18 2.60 -14.80
C LEU A 226 -0.68 2.33 -15.07
N SER A 227 0.05 3.35 -15.53
CA SER A 227 1.52 3.30 -15.72
C SER A 227 2.27 2.93 -14.45
N ALA A 228 1.81 3.34 -13.27
CA ALA A 228 2.40 2.92 -11.99
C ALA A 228 2.51 1.40 -11.86
N SER A 229 1.47 0.68 -12.31
CA SER A 229 1.46 -0.79 -12.33
C SER A 229 2.14 -1.38 -13.55
N THR A 230 1.85 -0.87 -14.77
CA THR A 230 2.36 -1.48 -16.01
C THR A 230 3.85 -1.30 -16.20
N ASP A 231 4.41 -0.14 -15.84
CA ASP A 231 5.83 0.13 -15.97
C ASP A 231 6.64 -0.65 -14.93
N THR A 232 6.10 -0.77 -13.70
CA THR A 232 6.67 -1.67 -12.70
C THR A 232 6.68 -3.12 -13.17
N ALA A 233 5.54 -3.61 -13.69
CA ALA A 233 5.42 -4.98 -14.20
C ALA A 233 6.35 -5.25 -15.39
N ALA A 234 6.55 -4.29 -16.27
CA ALA A 234 7.41 -4.43 -17.45
C ALA A 234 8.88 -4.72 -17.10
N LEU A 235 9.32 -4.32 -15.91
CA LEU A 235 10.70 -4.53 -15.43
C LEU A 235 10.85 -5.84 -14.65
N ILE A 236 9.76 -6.51 -14.26
CA ILE A 236 9.79 -7.74 -13.45
C ILE A 236 9.46 -8.95 -14.32
N PRO A 237 10.39 -9.92 -14.47
CA PRO A 237 10.14 -11.10 -15.29
C PRO A 237 8.92 -11.90 -14.84
N GLY A 238 7.94 -12.05 -15.73
CA GLY A 238 6.73 -12.83 -15.48
C GLY A 238 5.66 -12.12 -14.65
N ALA A 239 5.85 -10.84 -14.32
CA ALA A 239 4.79 -10.08 -13.65
C ALA A 239 3.56 -9.88 -14.55
N THR A 240 2.40 -9.81 -13.92
CA THR A 240 1.11 -9.57 -14.60
C THR A 240 0.38 -8.39 -13.97
N VAL A 241 -0.51 -7.76 -14.72
CA VAL A 241 -1.40 -6.69 -14.25
C VAL A 241 -2.84 -7.07 -14.53
N ASP A 242 -3.65 -7.17 -13.47
CA ASP A 242 -5.09 -7.34 -13.54
C ASP A 242 -5.76 -5.98 -13.38
N VAL A 243 -6.44 -5.50 -14.40
CA VAL A 243 -7.19 -4.24 -14.37
C VAL A 243 -8.63 -4.51 -14.00
N ILE A 244 -9.07 -3.95 -12.87
CA ILE A 244 -10.43 -4.15 -12.33
C ILE A 244 -11.34 -3.02 -12.83
N ASP A 245 -12.26 -3.36 -13.71
CA ASP A 245 -13.13 -2.38 -14.37
C ASP A 245 -14.02 -1.61 -13.39
N GLY A 246 -14.03 -0.29 -13.52
CA GLY A 246 -14.83 0.65 -12.73
C GLY A 246 -14.48 0.69 -11.24
N ALA A 247 -13.30 0.22 -10.84
CA ALA A 247 -12.80 0.39 -9.47
C ALA A 247 -11.85 1.59 -9.40
N GLY A 248 -11.93 2.36 -8.32
CA GLY A 248 -10.95 3.37 -7.93
C GLY A 248 -9.83 2.78 -7.09
N HIS A 249 -9.24 3.61 -6.22
CA HIS A 249 -8.07 3.24 -5.41
C HIS A 249 -8.35 2.16 -4.36
N PHE A 250 -9.55 2.16 -3.77
CA PHE A 250 -9.98 1.15 -2.79
C PHE A 250 -10.79 0.04 -3.49
N ILE A 251 -10.11 -0.81 -4.27
CA ILE A 251 -10.72 -1.81 -5.16
C ILE A 251 -11.73 -2.69 -4.42
N TRP A 252 -11.42 -3.17 -3.22
CA TRP A 252 -12.30 -4.07 -2.44
C TRP A 252 -13.59 -3.38 -1.95
N HIS A 253 -13.59 -2.05 -1.78
CA HIS A 253 -14.82 -1.32 -1.47
C HIS A 253 -15.77 -1.24 -2.66
N GLU A 254 -15.24 -1.07 -3.88
CA GLU A 254 -16.03 -0.82 -5.09
C GLU A 254 -16.29 -2.09 -5.90
N ARG A 255 -15.40 -3.08 -5.76
CA ARG A 255 -15.50 -4.41 -6.40
C ARG A 255 -15.12 -5.50 -5.38
N PRO A 256 -16.00 -5.75 -4.38
CA PRO A 256 -15.77 -6.80 -3.39
C PRO A 256 -15.45 -8.15 -4.03
N GLY A 257 -14.48 -8.85 -3.49
CA GLY A 257 -14.00 -10.11 -3.99
C GLY A 257 -13.01 -10.04 -5.16
N ALA A 258 -12.78 -8.88 -5.78
CA ALA A 258 -11.86 -8.79 -6.92
C ALA A 258 -10.40 -9.09 -6.52
N VAL A 259 -9.92 -8.53 -5.42
CA VAL A 259 -8.57 -8.82 -4.89
C VAL A 259 -8.48 -10.29 -4.47
N ARG A 260 -9.52 -10.80 -3.81
CA ARG A 260 -9.65 -12.21 -3.43
C ARG A 260 -9.51 -13.13 -4.63
N ALA A 261 -10.23 -12.86 -5.73
CA ALA A 261 -10.20 -13.70 -6.93
C ALA A 261 -8.79 -13.78 -7.57
N VAL A 262 -8.03 -12.67 -7.54
CA VAL A 262 -6.63 -12.69 -7.99
C VAL A 262 -5.81 -13.57 -7.07
N LEU A 263 -5.93 -13.40 -5.76
CA LEU A 263 -5.18 -14.18 -4.78
C LEU A 263 -5.49 -15.68 -4.88
N ASP A 264 -6.76 -16.05 -4.98
CA ASP A 264 -7.20 -17.45 -5.16
C ASP A 264 -6.56 -18.09 -6.41
N ARG A 265 -6.50 -17.35 -7.53
CA ARG A 265 -5.90 -17.83 -8.78
C ARG A 265 -4.39 -18.06 -8.63
N VAL A 266 -3.67 -17.16 -7.96
CA VAL A 266 -2.21 -17.20 -7.91
C VAL A 266 -1.67 -18.10 -6.79
N THR A 267 -2.47 -18.37 -5.77
CA THR A 267 -2.13 -19.27 -4.66
C THR A 267 -2.57 -20.72 -4.91
N SER A 268 -3.46 -20.96 -5.89
CA SER A 268 -3.87 -22.31 -6.25
C SER A 268 -2.67 -23.11 -6.78
N PRO A 269 -2.50 -24.38 -6.36
CA PRO A 269 -1.48 -25.24 -6.94
C PRO A 269 -1.67 -25.29 -8.46
N SER A 270 -0.60 -25.05 -9.22
CA SER A 270 -0.63 -25.28 -10.66
C SER A 270 -0.98 -26.74 -10.90
N GLU A 271 -2.09 -27.03 -11.60
CA GLU A 271 -2.35 -28.38 -12.10
C GLU A 271 -1.20 -28.75 -13.05
N SER A 272 -0.28 -29.55 -12.55
CA SER A 272 0.90 -30.06 -13.27
C SER A 272 0.55 -31.30 -14.07
#